data_fbd5c924968dfdee0ad4590769622187
#
_entry.id   fbd5c924968dfdee0ad4590769622187
#
_cell.length_a   1.000
_cell.length_b   1.000
_cell.length_c   1.000
_cell.angle_alpha   90.00
_cell.angle_beta   90.00
_cell.angle_gamma   90.00
#
_symmetry.space_group_name_H-M   'P 1'
#
loop_
_entity.id
_entity.type
_entity.pdbx_description
1 polymer ?
#
loop_
_entity_poly.entity_id
_entity_poly.type
_entity_poly.pdbx_seq_one_letter_code
_entity_poly.pdbx_strand_id
1 'polypeptide(L)'
;MLYYGLSACNHTASRSNMLSEKEILSFAESGHLVLPDFISDSAIQQVRNRMNELLQGFDPTAHRSIFTTDEQERNSDDHFLNSGDKIRFFFEEDAFDTGGNLRQEKELSVNKVGHALHDLDPVFDEFSRDARFGEIASELGFCNPGLIQSMYIFKQPHIGGAVDCHQDATFLITEPSSVMGFWIALEDADLENGCLWTLPGGHREGLKSLFKRTPHNTTEFETLDDTLWDDSRLVPLEVESGTLVLLHGLLPHRSLPNRSPRTRHAYTLHLIEQDLPYPEWNWLQRHSDLPLRGFR
;
A
#
# COMPACT_ATOMS: atom_id res chain seq x y z
N MET A 1 25.76 1.92 5.17
CA MET A 1 24.92 2.06 6.38
C MET A 1 23.58 1.44 6.02
N LEU A 2 23.07 0.47 6.77
CA LEU A 2 21.86 -0.28 6.39
C LEU A 2 20.65 0.46 6.91
N TYR A 3 19.72 0.82 6.03
CA TYR A 3 18.58 1.71 6.34
C TYR A 3 17.47 1.02 7.13
N TYR A 4 17.42 -0.33 7.09
CA TYR A 4 16.48 -1.16 7.86
C TYR A 4 17.14 -1.95 9.00
N GLY A 5 18.41 -1.68 9.33
CA GLY A 5 19.14 -2.47 10.33
C GLY A 5 19.44 -3.92 9.90
N LEU A 6 19.18 -4.23 8.61
CA LEU A 6 19.43 -5.57 8.03
C LEU A 6 20.92 -5.79 7.81
N SER A 7 21.38 -7.03 7.88
CA SER A 7 22.78 -7.38 7.65
C SER A 7 23.18 -7.11 6.20
N ALA A 8 24.43 -6.65 5.97
CA ALA A 8 24.92 -6.36 4.62
C ALA A 8 24.82 -7.59 3.72
N CYS A 9 24.08 -7.49 2.65
CA CYS A 9 24.08 -8.48 1.58
C CYS A 9 25.37 -8.32 0.77
N ASN A 10 26.16 -9.39 0.64
CA ASN A 10 27.36 -9.40 -0.20
C ASN A 10 26.95 -9.47 -1.69
N HIS A 11 26.45 -8.39 -2.25
CA HIS A 11 26.18 -8.29 -3.69
C HIS A 11 27.40 -7.69 -4.39
N THR A 12 28.28 -8.54 -4.91
CA THR A 12 29.45 -8.16 -5.74
C THR A 12 29.11 -8.21 -7.24
N ALA A 13 28.13 -7.47 -7.69
CA ALA A 13 27.89 -7.30 -9.12
C ALA A 13 27.95 -5.81 -9.48
N SER A 14 28.81 -5.45 -10.41
CA SER A 14 28.81 -4.14 -11.09
C SER A 14 27.53 -4.01 -11.90
N ARG A 15 26.43 -3.54 -11.27
CA ARG A 15 25.19 -3.16 -11.93
C ARG A 15 25.12 -1.64 -12.01
N SER A 16 24.49 -1.12 -13.05
CA SER A 16 24.06 0.29 -13.06
C SER A 16 23.11 0.46 -11.87
N ASN A 17 23.42 1.35 -10.94
CA ASN A 17 22.57 1.62 -9.81
C ASN A 17 21.28 2.29 -10.31
N MET A 18 20.13 1.77 -9.84
CA MET A 18 18.81 2.39 -10.08
C MET A 18 18.68 3.70 -9.31
N LEU A 19 19.23 3.75 -8.10
CA LEU A 19 19.24 4.93 -7.24
C LEU A 19 20.65 5.52 -7.16
N SER A 20 20.74 6.85 -7.24
CA SER A 20 21.97 7.57 -6.90
C SER A 20 22.22 7.57 -5.39
N GLU A 21 23.46 7.76 -4.97
CA GLU A 21 23.81 7.91 -3.55
C GLU A 21 23.00 9.04 -2.87
N LYS A 22 22.69 10.11 -3.61
CA LYS A 22 21.88 11.22 -3.11
C LYS A 22 20.44 10.79 -2.83
N GLU A 23 19.84 9.99 -3.70
CA GLU A 23 18.48 9.46 -3.51
C GLU A 23 18.42 8.50 -2.34
N ILE A 24 19.41 7.61 -2.19
CA ILE A 24 19.52 6.71 -1.04
C ILE A 24 19.63 7.51 0.28
N LEU A 25 20.47 8.55 0.31
CA LEU A 25 20.58 9.43 1.48
C LEU A 25 19.29 10.19 1.74
N SER A 26 18.62 10.70 0.70
CA SER A 26 17.34 11.39 0.83
C SER A 26 16.25 10.46 1.42
N PHE A 27 16.18 9.22 0.95
CA PHE A 27 15.26 8.22 1.52
C PHE A 27 15.56 7.95 3.00
N ALA A 28 16.84 7.82 3.36
CA ALA A 28 17.24 7.61 4.75
C ALA A 28 16.92 8.80 5.67
N GLU A 29 16.91 10.01 5.14
CA GLU A 29 16.61 11.22 5.90
C GLU A 29 15.11 11.48 6.02
N SER A 30 14.38 11.35 4.93
CA SER A 30 12.95 11.68 4.85
C SER A 30 12.03 10.50 5.14
N GLY A 31 12.46 9.28 4.85
CA GLY A 31 11.63 8.07 4.89
C GLY A 31 10.77 7.87 3.65
N HIS A 32 10.85 8.77 2.66
CA HIS A 32 10.22 8.61 1.36
C HIS A 32 11.17 9.02 0.23
N LEU A 33 10.90 8.54 -0.98
CA LEU A 33 11.59 8.96 -2.19
C LEU A 33 10.58 9.02 -3.34
N VAL A 34 10.64 10.08 -4.14
CA VAL A 34 9.78 10.28 -5.32
C VAL A 34 10.63 10.08 -6.57
N LEU A 35 10.23 9.15 -7.42
CA LEU A 35 10.89 8.80 -8.69
C LEU A 35 9.91 9.09 -9.84
N PRO A 36 9.95 10.29 -10.45
CA PRO A 36 9.10 10.63 -11.59
C PRO A 36 9.39 9.75 -12.81
N ASP A 37 8.41 9.61 -13.69
CA ASP A 37 8.53 8.90 -14.99
C ASP A 37 9.07 7.46 -14.86
N PHE A 38 8.87 6.82 -13.71
CA PHE A 38 9.39 5.48 -13.45
C PHE A 38 8.62 4.39 -14.20
N ILE A 39 7.30 4.55 -14.33
CA ILE A 39 6.41 3.62 -15.03
C ILE A 39 5.95 4.24 -16.34
N SER A 40 6.08 3.50 -17.44
CA SER A 40 5.62 3.96 -18.75
C SER A 40 4.10 4.04 -18.86
N ASP A 41 3.58 4.97 -19.66
CA ASP A 41 2.15 5.12 -19.96
C ASP A 41 1.52 3.83 -20.44
N SER A 42 2.24 3.03 -21.25
CA SER A 42 1.75 1.76 -21.75
C SER A 42 1.52 0.74 -20.64
N ALA A 43 2.42 0.66 -19.66
CA ALA A 43 2.27 -0.22 -18.50
C ALA A 43 1.13 0.23 -17.58
N ILE A 44 1.00 1.54 -17.37
CA ILE A 44 -0.12 2.12 -16.63
C ILE A 44 -1.45 1.77 -17.29
N GLN A 45 -1.55 1.99 -18.60
CA GLN A 45 -2.77 1.70 -19.35
C GLN A 45 -3.14 0.22 -19.30
N GLN A 46 -2.16 -0.68 -19.38
CA GLN A 46 -2.36 -2.12 -19.27
C GLN A 46 -2.97 -2.51 -17.91
N VAL A 47 -2.41 -2.01 -16.81
CA VAL A 47 -2.89 -2.26 -15.45
C VAL A 47 -4.31 -1.67 -15.25
N ARG A 48 -4.56 -0.45 -15.74
CA ARG A 48 -5.87 0.19 -15.64
C ARG A 48 -6.94 -0.55 -16.47
N ASN A 49 -6.60 -0.96 -17.68
CA ASN A 49 -7.53 -1.75 -18.52
C ASN A 49 -7.87 -3.06 -17.82
N ARG A 50 -6.86 -3.77 -17.26
CA ARG A 50 -7.10 -5.01 -16.53
C ARG A 50 -8.00 -4.81 -15.32
N MET A 51 -7.79 -3.74 -14.56
CA MET A 51 -8.66 -3.44 -13.42
C MET A 51 -10.10 -3.14 -13.85
N ASN A 52 -10.29 -2.45 -14.96
CA ASN A 52 -11.64 -2.22 -15.51
C ASN A 52 -12.33 -3.54 -15.90
N GLU A 53 -11.62 -4.51 -16.50
CA GLU A 53 -12.17 -5.84 -16.78
C GLU A 53 -12.60 -6.56 -15.48
N LEU A 54 -11.77 -6.50 -14.43
CA LEU A 54 -12.08 -7.09 -13.13
C LEU A 54 -13.33 -6.44 -12.49
N LEU A 55 -13.44 -5.11 -12.58
CA LEU A 55 -14.63 -4.37 -12.09
C LEU A 55 -15.89 -4.74 -12.86
N GLN A 56 -15.81 -4.90 -14.20
CA GLN A 56 -16.97 -5.33 -15.00
C GLN A 56 -17.48 -6.69 -14.57
N GLY A 57 -16.57 -7.62 -14.28
CA GLY A 57 -16.89 -8.98 -13.81
C GLY A 57 -17.35 -9.07 -12.36
N PHE A 58 -17.18 -8.02 -11.58
CA PHE A 58 -17.53 -8.01 -10.16
C PHE A 58 -19.05 -7.81 -9.94
N ASP A 59 -19.66 -8.70 -9.14
CA ASP A 59 -21.05 -8.57 -8.68
C ASP A 59 -21.11 -7.82 -7.34
N PRO A 60 -21.60 -6.58 -7.30
CA PRO A 60 -21.69 -5.77 -6.08
C PRO A 60 -22.73 -6.29 -5.09
N THR A 61 -23.57 -7.24 -5.48
CA THR A 61 -24.60 -7.81 -4.60
C THR A 61 -24.09 -9.02 -3.81
N ALA A 62 -23.05 -9.67 -4.29
CA ALA A 62 -22.48 -10.87 -3.67
C ALA A 62 -21.79 -10.57 -2.34
N HIS A 63 -21.08 -9.44 -2.25
CA HIS A 63 -20.40 -8.98 -1.03
C HIS A 63 -20.40 -7.47 -0.96
N ARG A 64 -20.86 -6.91 0.16
CA ARG A 64 -20.92 -5.47 0.44
C ARG A 64 -19.92 -5.08 1.54
N SER A 65 -18.66 -5.45 1.38
CA SER A 65 -17.63 -5.02 2.34
C SER A 65 -17.26 -3.57 2.06
N ILE A 66 -17.44 -2.72 3.07
CA ILE A 66 -17.10 -1.30 3.04
C ILE A 66 -15.71 -1.14 3.66
N PHE A 67 -14.84 -0.40 2.99
CA PHE A 67 -13.59 0.01 3.60
C PHE A 67 -13.85 1.22 4.50
N THR A 68 -13.72 1.02 5.80
CA THR A 68 -13.84 2.10 6.80
C THR A 68 -12.57 2.21 7.61
N THR A 69 -12.28 3.41 8.11
CA THR A 69 -11.28 3.65 9.14
C THR A 69 -11.84 3.45 10.55
N ASP A 70 -13.17 3.23 10.70
CA ASP A 70 -13.80 2.94 11.98
C ASP A 70 -13.38 1.55 12.49
N GLU A 71 -12.79 1.53 13.70
CA GLU A 71 -12.26 0.31 14.34
C GLU A 71 -13.35 -0.74 14.61
N GLN A 72 -14.57 -0.33 14.96
CA GLN A 72 -15.62 -1.26 15.34
C GLN A 72 -16.19 -2.03 14.14
N GLU A 73 -16.26 -1.40 12.97
CA GLU A 73 -16.75 -2.07 11.77
C GLU A 73 -15.68 -2.97 11.14
N ARG A 74 -14.38 -2.61 11.22
CA ARG A 74 -13.27 -3.46 10.75
C ARG A 74 -13.15 -4.78 11.53
N ASN A 75 -13.47 -4.75 12.82
CA ASN A 75 -13.16 -5.84 13.74
C ASN A 75 -13.93 -7.14 13.47
N SER A 76 -14.94 -7.14 12.62
CA SER A 76 -15.80 -8.30 12.37
C SER A 76 -15.99 -8.67 10.90
N ASP A 77 -15.31 -8.00 9.96
CA ASP A 77 -15.46 -8.29 8.53
C ASP A 77 -14.56 -9.46 8.10
N ASP A 78 -15.12 -10.66 8.10
CA ASP A 78 -14.46 -11.88 7.58
C ASP A 78 -14.02 -11.71 6.10
N HIS A 79 -14.70 -10.87 5.33
CA HIS A 79 -14.32 -10.58 3.96
C HIS A 79 -12.98 -9.82 3.90
N PHE A 80 -12.76 -8.87 4.81
CA PHE A 80 -11.49 -8.18 4.95
C PHE A 80 -10.41 -9.09 5.52
N LEU A 81 -10.68 -9.74 6.67
CA LEU A 81 -9.68 -10.55 7.38
C LEU A 81 -9.13 -11.72 6.56
N ASN A 82 -9.94 -12.28 5.67
CA ASN A 82 -9.55 -13.42 4.83
C ASN A 82 -9.26 -13.00 3.38
N SER A 83 -8.72 -11.81 3.16
CA SER A 83 -8.39 -11.27 1.82
C SER A 83 -6.91 -11.33 1.46
N GLY A 84 -6.03 -11.73 2.38
CA GLY A 84 -4.58 -11.71 2.20
C GLY A 84 -4.07 -12.59 1.04
N ASP A 85 -4.82 -13.63 0.68
CA ASP A 85 -4.55 -14.57 -0.40
C ASP A 85 -5.63 -14.53 -1.52
N LYS A 86 -6.36 -13.43 -1.64
CA LYS A 86 -7.48 -13.28 -2.58
C LYS A 86 -7.48 -11.92 -3.27
N ILE A 87 -8.26 -11.83 -4.35
CA ILE A 87 -8.65 -10.57 -4.98
C ILE A 87 -10.06 -10.24 -4.49
N ARG A 88 -10.18 -9.19 -3.67
CA ARG A 88 -11.45 -8.76 -3.08
C ARG A 88 -11.67 -7.28 -3.28
N PHE A 89 -12.94 -6.90 -3.44
CA PHE A 89 -13.39 -5.53 -3.69
C PHE A 89 -13.97 -4.97 -2.41
N PHE A 90 -13.61 -3.71 -2.13
CA PHE A 90 -14.08 -2.96 -0.98
C PHE A 90 -14.66 -1.64 -1.46
N PHE A 91 -15.86 -1.29 -0.98
CA PHE A 91 -16.54 -0.07 -1.36
C PHE A 91 -16.04 1.13 -0.55
N GLU A 92 -16.25 2.33 -1.12
CA GLU A 92 -16.12 3.58 -0.36
C GLU A 92 -17.18 3.61 0.75
N GLU A 93 -16.88 4.28 1.85
CA GLU A 93 -17.80 4.44 2.99
C GLU A 93 -19.10 5.10 2.56
N ASP A 94 -19.01 6.13 1.72
CA ASP A 94 -20.15 6.87 1.16
C ASP A 94 -20.76 6.22 -0.10
N ALA A 95 -20.41 4.98 -0.44
CA ALA A 95 -20.89 4.33 -1.68
C ALA A 95 -22.40 4.07 -1.72
N PHE A 96 -23.04 3.90 -0.56
CA PHE A 96 -24.44 3.50 -0.46
C PHE A 96 -25.31 4.62 0.13
N ASP A 97 -26.57 4.69 -0.33
CA ASP A 97 -27.61 5.50 0.27
C ASP A 97 -28.23 4.81 1.50
N THR A 98 -29.12 5.49 2.20
CA THR A 98 -29.84 4.94 3.36
C THR A 98 -30.76 3.76 3.02
N GLY A 99 -31.08 3.56 1.75
CA GLY A 99 -31.84 2.42 1.24
C GLY A 99 -30.93 1.23 0.84
N GLY A 100 -29.62 1.38 0.93
CA GLY A 100 -28.64 0.36 0.55
C GLY A 100 -28.40 0.26 -0.96
N ASN A 101 -28.77 1.28 -1.75
CA ASN A 101 -28.46 1.35 -3.17
C ASN A 101 -27.17 2.12 -3.40
N LEU A 102 -26.40 1.75 -4.44
CA LEU A 102 -25.24 2.53 -4.85
C LEU A 102 -25.65 3.95 -5.23
N ARG A 103 -24.91 4.94 -4.74
CA ARG A 103 -25.14 6.38 -5.00
C ARG A 103 -24.64 6.81 -6.37
N GLN A 104 -23.75 6.02 -6.97
CA GLN A 104 -23.16 6.23 -8.29
C GLN A 104 -22.86 4.89 -8.97
N GLU A 105 -22.35 4.91 -10.19
CA GLU A 105 -21.98 3.71 -10.94
C GLU A 105 -21.04 2.82 -10.11
N LYS A 106 -21.15 1.50 -10.28
CA LYS A 106 -20.38 0.50 -9.54
C LYS A 106 -18.87 0.78 -9.61
N GLU A 107 -18.38 1.12 -10.78
CA GLU A 107 -16.99 1.42 -11.07
C GLU A 107 -16.48 2.64 -10.31
N LEU A 108 -17.36 3.57 -9.98
CA LEU A 108 -17.07 4.78 -9.21
C LEU A 108 -17.41 4.65 -7.72
N SER A 109 -17.76 3.45 -7.26
CA SER A 109 -18.16 3.19 -5.87
C SER A 109 -17.15 2.36 -5.09
N VAL A 110 -16.19 1.70 -5.79
CA VAL A 110 -15.15 0.87 -5.17
C VAL A 110 -14.02 1.76 -4.65
N ASN A 111 -13.63 1.56 -3.39
CA ASN A 111 -12.48 2.21 -2.75
C ASN A 111 -11.17 1.57 -3.17
N LYS A 112 -11.09 0.23 -3.06
CA LYS A 112 -9.90 -0.54 -3.40
C LYS A 112 -10.20 -1.98 -3.77
N VAL A 113 -9.25 -2.59 -4.46
CA VAL A 113 -9.18 -4.03 -4.72
C VAL A 113 -7.86 -4.57 -4.15
N GLY A 114 -7.90 -5.58 -3.32
CA GLY A 114 -6.74 -6.17 -2.65
C GLY A 114 -7.02 -7.61 -2.20
N HIS A 115 -6.06 -8.34 -1.73
CA HIS A 115 -4.69 -7.92 -1.36
C HIS A 115 -3.64 -8.80 -2.05
N ALA A 116 -4.05 -9.69 -2.98
CA ALA A 116 -3.17 -10.61 -3.70
C ALA A 116 -3.23 -10.47 -5.23
N LEU A 117 -3.49 -9.25 -5.76
CA LEU A 117 -3.47 -8.99 -7.21
C LEU A 117 -2.15 -9.43 -7.85
N HIS A 118 -1.03 -9.11 -7.19
CA HIS A 118 0.35 -9.43 -7.62
C HIS A 118 0.64 -10.92 -7.73
N ASP A 119 -0.22 -11.80 -7.21
CA ASP A 119 -0.03 -13.25 -7.26
C ASP A 119 -1.09 -13.96 -8.10
N LEU A 120 -2.32 -13.43 -8.12
CA LEU A 120 -3.48 -14.14 -8.67
C LEU A 120 -3.93 -13.63 -10.03
N ASP A 121 -3.49 -12.44 -10.44
CA ASP A 121 -3.81 -11.90 -11.75
C ASP A 121 -2.55 -11.78 -12.61
N PRO A 122 -2.51 -12.34 -13.83
CA PRO A 122 -1.29 -12.41 -14.62
C PRO A 122 -0.74 -11.03 -15.04
N VAL A 123 -1.62 -10.03 -15.26
CA VAL A 123 -1.19 -8.67 -15.62
C VAL A 123 -0.56 -7.99 -14.42
N PHE A 124 -1.18 -8.11 -13.26
CA PHE A 124 -0.64 -7.57 -12.01
C PHE A 124 0.60 -8.35 -11.53
N ASP A 125 0.69 -9.66 -11.76
CA ASP A 125 1.90 -10.45 -11.48
C ASP A 125 3.09 -9.97 -12.29
N GLU A 126 2.91 -9.76 -13.60
CA GLU A 126 3.96 -9.26 -14.49
C GLU A 126 4.40 -7.85 -14.07
N PHE A 127 3.45 -6.94 -13.87
CA PHE A 127 3.70 -5.56 -13.48
C PHE A 127 4.41 -5.45 -12.13
N SER A 128 3.94 -6.19 -11.12
CA SER A 128 4.45 -6.12 -9.74
C SER A 128 5.86 -6.68 -9.57
N ARG A 129 6.30 -7.55 -10.49
CA ARG A 129 7.61 -8.21 -10.41
C ARG A 129 8.62 -7.71 -11.43
N ASP A 130 8.44 -6.49 -11.90
CA ASP A 130 9.48 -5.81 -12.69
C ASP A 130 10.80 -5.82 -11.91
N ALA A 131 11.88 -6.27 -12.57
CA ALA A 131 13.21 -6.39 -11.98
C ALA A 131 13.69 -5.09 -11.33
N ARG A 132 13.31 -3.93 -11.87
CA ARG A 132 13.67 -2.61 -11.34
C ARG A 132 13.22 -2.41 -9.89
N PHE A 133 12.06 -2.92 -9.50
CA PHE A 133 11.60 -2.87 -8.11
C PHE A 133 12.52 -3.69 -7.18
N GLY A 134 12.97 -4.86 -7.65
CA GLY A 134 13.91 -5.71 -6.92
C GLY A 134 15.28 -5.06 -6.77
N GLU A 135 15.77 -4.38 -7.81
CA GLU A 135 17.03 -3.63 -7.77
C GLU A 135 16.96 -2.50 -6.73
N ILE A 136 15.88 -1.70 -6.74
CA ILE A 136 15.63 -0.65 -5.74
C ILE A 136 15.59 -1.24 -4.32
N ALA A 137 14.84 -2.33 -4.10
CA ALA A 137 14.76 -2.98 -2.80
C ALA A 137 16.15 -3.43 -2.31
N SER A 138 16.96 -4.02 -3.20
CA SER A 138 18.32 -4.45 -2.89
C SER A 138 19.24 -3.28 -2.54
N GLU A 139 19.17 -2.16 -3.27
CA GLU A 139 19.97 -0.96 -3.00
C GLU A 139 19.58 -0.29 -1.68
N LEU A 140 18.32 -0.46 -1.24
CA LEU A 140 17.83 0.00 0.06
C LEU A 140 18.06 -1.01 1.20
N GLY A 141 18.72 -2.15 0.93
CA GLY A 141 19.24 -3.08 1.93
C GLY A 141 18.44 -4.37 2.12
N PHE A 142 17.45 -4.65 1.28
CA PHE A 142 16.78 -5.96 1.28
C PHE A 142 17.67 -7.05 0.68
N CYS A 143 17.69 -8.21 1.31
CA CYS A 143 18.44 -9.38 0.85
C CYS A 143 17.55 -10.37 0.12
N ASN A 144 16.36 -10.60 0.63
CA ASN A 144 15.37 -11.53 0.12
C ASN A 144 13.96 -10.89 0.17
N PRO A 145 13.71 -9.80 -0.61
CA PRO A 145 12.43 -9.10 -0.57
C PRO A 145 11.30 -9.98 -1.10
N GLY A 146 10.20 -10.05 -0.35
CA GLY A 146 8.98 -10.75 -0.75
C GLY A 146 7.78 -9.82 -0.77
N LEU A 147 6.96 -9.90 -1.82
CA LEU A 147 5.71 -9.14 -1.91
C LEU A 147 4.65 -9.78 -1.03
N ILE A 148 4.23 -9.06 0.01
CA ILE A 148 3.23 -9.54 0.99
C ILE A 148 1.82 -9.10 0.63
N GLN A 149 1.67 -7.90 0.06
CA GLN A 149 0.37 -7.27 -0.22
C GLN A 149 0.43 -6.41 -1.48
N SER A 150 -0.70 -6.35 -2.19
CA SER A 150 -0.94 -5.35 -3.22
C SER A 150 -2.35 -4.79 -3.13
N MET A 151 -2.52 -3.50 -3.44
CA MET A 151 -3.83 -2.86 -3.50
C MET A 151 -3.90 -1.94 -4.72
N TYR A 152 -5.02 -2.04 -5.45
CA TYR A 152 -5.42 -1.00 -6.40
C TYR A 152 -6.40 -0.07 -5.69
N ILE A 153 -6.05 1.20 -5.57
CA ILE A 153 -6.79 2.22 -4.82
C ILE A 153 -7.37 3.23 -5.81
N PHE A 154 -8.68 3.47 -5.74
CA PHE A 154 -9.40 4.29 -6.71
C PHE A 154 -9.51 5.76 -6.28
N LYS A 155 -9.73 6.03 -4.99
CA LYS A 155 -10.02 7.37 -4.48
C LYS A 155 -11.04 8.10 -5.35
N GLN A 156 -12.27 7.65 -5.27
CA GLN A 156 -13.37 7.99 -6.18
C GLN A 156 -13.73 9.48 -6.17
N PRO A 157 -14.29 10.01 -7.28
CA PRO A 157 -14.76 11.39 -7.34
C PRO A 157 -15.81 11.64 -6.27
N HIS A 158 -15.71 12.78 -5.60
CA HIS A 158 -16.66 13.29 -4.60
C HIS A 158 -16.80 12.48 -3.30
N ILE A 159 -16.66 11.15 -3.34
CA ILE A 159 -16.86 10.23 -2.21
C ILE A 159 -15.58 9.55 -1.73
N GLY A 160 -14.46 9.76 -2.42
CA GLY A 160 -13.18 9.15 -2.02
C GLY A 160 -12.82 9.51 -0.58
N GLY A 161 -12.85 8.52 0.31
CA GLY A 161 -12.64 8.70 1.75
C GLY A 161 -11.21 9.13 2.10
N ALA A 162 -11.02 9.69 3.29
CA ALA A 162 -9.69 9.90 3.85
C ALA A 162 -8.99 8.57 4.14
N VAL A 163 -7.68 8.58 4.13
CA VAL A 163 -6.86 7.57 4.82
C VAL A 163 -6.12 8.29 5.93
N ASP A 164 -6.45 7.93 7.17
CA ASP A 164 -5.88 8.54 8.36
C ASP A 164 -4.38 8.35 8.44
N CYS A 165 -3.71 9.20 9.22
CA CYS A 165 -2.27 9.13 9.38
C CYS A 165 -1.88 7.81 10.04
N HIS A 166 -1.04 7.01 9.38
CA HIS A 166 -0.64 5.69 9.83
C HIS A 166 0.78 5.37 9.37
N GLN A 167 1.29 4.28 9.88
CA GLN A 167 2.53 3.63 9.44
C GLN A 167 2.17 2.26 8.85
N ASP A 168 2.74 1.88 7.72
CA ASP A 168 2.47 0.56 7.10
C ASP A 168 2.87 -0.59 8.01
N ALA A 169 3.94 -0.41 8.79
CA ALA A 169 4.41 -1.38 9.77
C ALA A 169 3.39 -1.65 10.90
N THR A 170 2.42 -0.76 11.12
CA THR A 170 1.28 -1.03 12.01
C THR A 170 0.51 -2.28 11.59
N PHE A 171 0.44 -2.51 10.28
CA PHE A 171 -0.38 -3.57 9.68
C PHE A 171 0.42 -4.78 9.21
N LEU A 172 1.71 -4.62 8.93
CA LEU A 172 2.56 -5.62 8.26
C LEU A 172 3.94 -5.66 8.91
N ILE A 173 4.01 -6.12 10.16
CA ILE A 173 5.28 -6.08 10.91
C ILE A 173 6.11 -7.36 10.70
N THR A 174 7.42 -7.19 10.59
CA THR A 174 8.44 -8.22 10.80
C THR A 174 9.30 -7.88 12.01
N GLU A 175 10.09 -8.81 12.53
CA GLU A 175 10.97 -8.59 13.67
C GLU A 175 12.45 -8.86 13.30
N PRO A 176 13.28 -7.79 13.11
CA PRO A 176 12.96 -6.35 13.13
C PRO A 176 12.05 -5.91 11.98
N SER A 177 11.46 -4.71 12.08
CA SER A 177 10.59 -4.16 11.02
C SER A 177 11.33 -3.97 9.71
N SER A 178 10.78 -4.51 8.61
CA SER A 178 11.38 -4.43 7.27
C SER A 178 10.39 -3.96 6.20
N VAL A 179 9.18 -3.57 6.58
CA VAL A 179 8.13 -3.19 5.61
C VAL A 179 8.56 -1.98 4.78
N MET A 180 8.40 -2.07 3.46
CA MET A 180 8.51 -0.94 2.53
C MET A 180 7.32 -0.91 1.59
N GLY A 181 6.73 0.26 1.42
CA GLY A 181 5.67 0.52 0.48
C GLY A 181 6.19 1.08 -0.84
N PHE A 182 5.70 0.54 -1.96
CA PHE A 182 5.79 1.11 -3.29
C PHE A 182 4.42 1.65 -3.66
N TRP A 183 4.28 2.96 -3.77
CA TRP A 183 3.06 3.61 -4.19
C TRP A 183 3.25 4.16 -5.60
N ILE A 184 2.47 3.67 -6.55
CA ILE A 184 2.59 3.98 -7.98
C ILE A 184 1.39 4.81 -8.40
N ALA A 185 1.64 6.04 -8.85
CA ALA A 185 0.62 6.91 -9.40
C ALA A 185 0.16 6.39 -10.77
N LEU A 186 -1.09 5.92 -10.87
CA LEU A 186 -1.70 5.52 -12.14
C LEU A 186 -2.46 6.67 -12.80
N GLU A 187 -2.65 7.76 -12.08
CA GLU A 187 -3.19 9.05 -12.49
C GLU A 187 -2.47 10.15 -11.71
N ASP A 188 -2.57 11.38 -12.19
CA ASP A 188 -2.03 12.54 -11.47
C ASP A 188 -2.68 12.65 -10.10
N ALA A 189 -1.88 12.90 -9.09
CA ALA A 189 -2.31 13.08 -7.72
C ALA A 189 -1.91 14.47 -7.23
N ASP A 190 -2.88 15.26 -6.83
CA ASP A 190 -2.71 16.62 -6.34
C ASP A 190 -3.55 16.89 -5.06
N LEU A 191 -3.48 18.10 -4.56
CA LEU A 191 -4.20 18.51 -3.34
C LEU A 191 -5.72 18.39 -3.47
N GLU A 192 -6.28 18.51 -4.68
CA GLU A 192 -7.72 18.50 -4.91
C GLU A 192 -8.29 17.08 -4.93
N ASN A 193 -7.52 16.11 -5.50
CA ASN A 193 -7.98 14.72 -5.66
C ASN A 193 -7.39 13.76 -4.63
N GLY A 194 -6.68 14.27 -3.61
CA GLY A 194 -6.23 13.50 -2.47
C GLY A 194 -4.88 12.82 -2.68
N CYS A 195 -3.84 13.58 -3.00
CA CYS A 195 -2.45 13.11 -3.02
C CYS A 195 -2.01 12.56 -1.64
N LEU A 196 -0.86 11.88 -1.62
CA LEU A 196 -0.22 11.48 -0.36
C LEU A 196 0.29 12.70 0.41
N TRP A 197 0.27 12.57 1.73
CA TRP A 197 0.97 13.46 2.67
C TRP A 197 1.88 12.59 3.53
N THR A 198 3.11 13.01 3.73
CA THR A 198 4.09 12.30 4.56
C THR A 198 4.63 13.21 5.66
N LEU A 199 5.12 12.61 6.74
CA LEU A 199 5.86 13.29 7.80
C LEU A 199 7.36 13.02 7.62
N PRO A 200 8.12 13.88 6.89
CA PRO A 200 9.53 13.62 6.61
C PRO A 200 10.34 13.42 7.90
N GLY A 201 11.09 12.32 7.95
CA GLY A 201 11.87 11.94 9.12
C GLY A 201 11.08 11.26 10.25
N GLY A 202 9.74 11.21 10.16
CA GLY A 202 8.87 10.59 11.16
C GLY A 202 9.09 9.09 11.35
N HIS A 203 9.64 8.38 10.36
CA HIS A 203 10.02 6.97 10.48
C HIS A 203 11.07 6.71 11.58
N ARG A 204 11.78 7.72 12.04
CA ARG A 204 12.75 7.64 13.13
C ARG A 204 12.14 7.83 14.53
N GLU A 205 10.85 8.18 14.59
CA GLU A 205 10.12 8.37 15.84
C GLU A 205 9.58 7.06 16.44
N GLY A 206 9.84 5.91 15.76
CA GLY A 206 9.38 4.60 16.19
C GLY A 206 7.98 4.23 15.72
N LEU A 207 7.56 3.01 16.03
CA LEU A 207 6.23 2.49 15.72
C LEU A 207 5.25 2.90 16.82
N LYS A 208 4.08 3.44 16.44
CA LYS A 208 3.09 3.93 17.40
C LYS A 208 2.01 2.93 17.76
N SER A 209 1.68 2.02 16.86
CA SER A 209 0.61 1.02 17.11
C SER A 209 0.82 -0.25 16.31
N LEU A 210 0.17 -1.32 16.75
CA LEU A 210 0.10 -2.61 16.06
C LEU A 210 -1.35 -2.97 15.81
N PHE A 211 -1.68 -3.39 14.59
CA PHE A 211 -2.98 -3.92 14.23
C PHE A 211 -2.89 -5.45 14.20
N LYS A 212 -3.45 -6.08 15.22
CA LYS A 212 -3.30 -7.51 15.48
C LYS A 212 -4.58 -8.29 15.22
N ARG A 213 -4.41 -9.50 14.72
CA ARG A 213 -5.48 -10.50 14.70
C ARG A 213 -5.54 -11.19 16.05
N THR A 214 -6.74 -11.31 16.60
CA THR A 214 -6.98 -12.01 17.87
C THR A 214 -7.25 -13.50 17.64
N PRO A 215 -7.15 -14.36 18.67
CA PRO A 215 -7.55 -15.77 18.58
C PRO A 215 -9.02 -15.99 18.22
N HIS A 216 -9.87 -14.98 18.39
CA HIS A 216 -11.30 -15.03 18.07
C HIS A 216 -11.62 -14.58 16.63
N ASN A 217 -10.61 -14.47 15.79
CA ASN A 217 -10.73 -13.98 14.40
C ASN A 217 -11.33 -12.57 14.28
N THR A 218 -11.02 -11.73 15.26
CA THR A 218 -11.26 -10.29 15.23
C THR A 218 -9.93 -9.55 15.16
N THR A 219 -9.95 -8.24 15.14
CA THR A 219 -8.73 -7.42 15.19
C THR A 219 -8.78 -6.45 16.35
N GLU A 220 -7.60 -6.02 16.79
CA GLU A 220 -7.43 -5.00 17.82
C GLU A 220 -6.22 -4.14 17.52
N PHE A 221 -6.27 -2.87 17.96
CA PHE A 221 -5.08 -2.01 17.98
C PHE A 221 -4.40 -2.07 19.35
N GLU A 222 -3.11 -2.35 19.36
CA GLU A 222 -2.25 -2.16 20.51
C GLU A 222 -1.49 -0.86 20.36
N THR A 223 -1.71 0.10 21.25
CA THR A 223 -0.97 1.36 21.29
C THR A 223 0.38 1.14 21.95
N LEU A 224 1.46 1.46 21.25
CA LEU A 224 2.83 1.41 21.73
C LEU A 224 3.31 2.80 22.20
N ASP A 225 2.86 3.85 21.52
CA ASP A 225 3.15 5.26 21.83
C ASP A 225 1.93 6.11 21.47
N ASP A 226 1.36 6.79 22.45
CA ASP A 226 0.17 7.64 22.30
C ASP A 226 0.50 9.10 21.94
N THR A 227 1.77 9.42 21.73
CA THR A 227 2.20 10.75 21.28
C THR A 227 1.64 11.04 19.88
N LEU A 228 0.93 12.14 19.74
CA LEU A 228 0.39 12.55 18.44
C LEU A 228 1.51 13.00 17.50
N TRP A 229 1.33 12.73 16.22
CA TRP A 229 2.20 13.31 15.20
C TRP A 229 1.93 14.81 15.04
N ASP A 230 2.99 15.57 14.78
CA ASP A 230 2.87 17.00 14.50
C ASP A 230 2.39 17.22 13.06
N ASP A 231 1.10 17.44 12.90
CA ASP A 231 0.45 17.66 11.61
C ASP A 231 1.03 18.86 10.83
N SER A 232 1.65 19.83 11.54
CA SER A 232 2.27 20.99 10.89
C SER A 232 3.52 20.65 10.08
N ARG A 233 4.12 19.46 10.31
CA ARG A 233 5.28 18.94 9.60
C ARG A 233 4.92 18.08 8.38
N LEU A 234 3.63 17.76 8.21
CA LEU A 234 3.18 16.99 7.06
C LEU A 234 3.36 17.78 5.77
N VAL A 235 3.91 17.12 4.75
CA VAL A 235 4.09 17.69 3.43
C VAL A 235 3.32 16.91 2.38
N PRO A 236 2.64 17.58 1.42
CA PRO A 236 1.98 16.91 0.32
C PRO A 236 2.99 16.41 -0.70
N LEU A 237 2.70 15.26 -1.30
CA LEU A 237 3.41 14.71 -2.44
C LEU A 237 2.49 14.76 -3.66
N GLU A 238 2.47 15.92 -4.33
CA GLU A 238 1.81 16.05 -5.63
C GLU A 238 2.70 15.44 -6.70
N VAL A 239 2.16 14.49 -7.48
CA VAL A 239 2.92 13.71 -8.45
C VAL A 239 2.10 13.47 -9.71
N GLU A 240 2.79 13.36 -10.85
CA GLU A 240 2.21 12.98 -12.12
C GLU A 240 2.07 11.46 -12.24
N SER A 241 1.18 11.01 -13.12
CA SER A 241 1.04 9.60 -13.51
C SER A 241 2.38 9.02 -13.94
N GLY A 242 2.68 7.77 -13.55
CA GLY A 242 3.97 7.14 -13.82
C GLY A 242 5.01 7.31 -12.72
N THR A 243 4.74 8.14 -11.73
CA THR A 243 5.64 8.32 -10.58
C THR A 243 5.58 7.13 -9.64
N LEU A 244 6.74 6.65 -9.19
CA LEU A 244 6.90 5.73 -8.07
C LEU A 244 7.27 6.51 -6.81
N VAL A 245 6.52 6.34 -5.74
CA VAL A 245 6.84 6.85 -4.40
C VAL A 245 7.22 5.66 -3.51
N LEU A 246 8.42 5.69 -2.96
CA LEU A 246 8.89 4.74 -1.96
C LEU A 246 8.53 5.27 -0.57
N LEU A 247 8.00 4.40 0.30
CA LEU A 247 7.61 4.72 1.66
C LEU A 247 8.28 3.73 2.62
N HIS A 248 9.07 4.24 3.57
CA HIS A 248 9.57 3.43 4.67
C HIS A 248 8.39 2.96 5.54
N GLY A 249 8.34 1.69 5.94
CA GLY A 249 7.21 1.13 6.69
C GLY A 249 6.86 1.85 8.00
N LEU A 250 7.83 2.53 8.61
CA LEU A 250 7.63 3.35 9.80
C LEU A 250 7.32 4.84 9.47
N LEU A 251 7.21 5.22 8.20
CA LEU A 251 6.92 6.60 7.84
C LEU A 251 5.44 6.92 8.04
N PRO A 252 5.10 7.91 8.91
CA PRO A 252 3.73 8.37 9.01
C PRO A 252 3.29 9.05 7.71
N HIS A 253 2.17 8.58 7.17
CA HIS A 253 1.59 9.15 5.95
C HIS A 253 0.06 9.04 5.95
N ARG A 254 -0.57 9.91 5.17
CA ARG A 254 -2.02 9.98 5.02
C ARG A 254 -2.43 10.41 3.62
N SER A 255 -3.73 10.37 3.31
CA SER A 255 -4.29 11.08 2.17
C SER A 255 -5.65 11.69 2.53
N LEU A 256 -5.87 12.93 2.10
CA LEU A 256 -7.12 13.64 2.34
C LEU A 256 -8.26 13.10 1.44
N PRO A 257 -9.52 13.39 1.76
CA PRO A 257 -10.64 12.99 0.91
C PRO A 257 -10.53 13.57 -0.50
N ASN A 258 -10.97 12.81 -1.50
CA ASN A 258 -11.18 13.33 -2.84
C ASN A 258 -12.57 13.97 -2.96
N ARG A 259 -12.62 15.28 -3.08
CA ARG A 259 -13.87 16.03 -3.32
C ARG A 259 -13.93 16.62 -4.73
N SER A 260 -12.92 16.34 -5.55
CA SER A 260 -12.84 16.75 -6.95
C SER A 260 -13.74 15.88 -7.86
N PRO A 261 -14.02 16.31 -9.09
CA PRO A 261 -14.70 15.48 -10.08
C PRO A 261 -13.79 14.43 -10.76
N ARG A 262 -12.51 14.35 -10.39
CA ARG A 262 -11.53 13.45 -10.97
C ARG A 262 -11.27 12.26 -10.04
N THR A 263 -11.00 11.09 -10.59
CA THR A 263 -10.45 9.96 -9.85
C THR A 263 -8.99 10.22 -9.47
N ARG A 264 -8.46 9.42 -8.55
CA ARG A 264 -7.03 9.34 -8.26
C ARG A 264 -6.64 7.85 -8.06
N HIS A 265 -6.36 7.19 -9.16
CA HIS A 265 -5.95 5.80 -9.14
C HIS A 265 -4.48 5.64 -8.74
N ALA A 266 -4.21 4.70 -7.87
CA ALA A 266 -2.87 4.28 -7.51
C ALA A 266 -2.80 2.76 -7.36
N TYR A 267 -1.61 2.20 -7.56
CA TYR A 267 -1.33 0.82 -7.23
C TYR A 267 -0.25 0.76 -6.16
N THR A 268 -0.46 -0.02 -5.11
CA THR A 268 0.49 -0.16 -4.02
C THR A 268 0.98 -1.59 -3.91
N LEU A 269 2.28 -1.73 -3.64
CA LEU A 269 2.93 -2.97 -3.27
C LEU A 269 3.57 -2.79 -1.89
N HIS A 270 3.41 -3.78 -1.03
CA HIS A 270 4.19 -3.86 0.20
C HIS A 270 5.10 -5.07 0.15
N LEU A 271 6.36 -4.84 0.46
CA LEU A 271 7.37 -5.88 0.54
C LEU A 271 7.94 -5.96 1.95
N ILE A 272 8.37 -7.15 2.31
CA ILE A 272 9.06 -7.46 3.56
C ILE A 272 10.31 -8.30 3.27
N GLU A 273 11.25 -8.33 4.21
CA GLU A 273 12.37 -9.28 4.18
C GLU A 273 11.87 -10.66 4.59
N GLN A 274 11.93 -11.64 3.69
CA GLN A 274 11.36 -12.98 3.90
C GLN A 274 12.10 -13.79 4.95
N ASP A 275 13.38 -13.47 5.18
CA ASP A 275 14.22 -14.17 6.14
C ASP A 275 14.00 -13.74 7.60
N LEU A 276 13.11 -12.75 7.80
CA LEU A 276 12.73 -12.27 9.13
C LEU A 276 11.43 -12.91 9.61
N PRO A 277 11.27 -13.09 10.93
CA PRO A 277 10.01 -13.55 11.50
C PRO A 277 8.86 -12.62 11.12
N TYR A 278 7.79 -13.21 10.59
CA TYR A 278 6.49 -12.55 10.34
C TYR A 278 5.47 -13.11 11.34
N PRO A 279 5.11 -12.36 12.40
CA PRO A 279 4.26 -12.85 13.47
C PRO A 279 2.89 -13.35 12.99
N GLU A 280 2.42 -14.47 13.57
CA GLU A 280 1.11 -15.07 13.23
C GLU A 280 -0.07 -14.18 13.60
N TRP A 281 0.12 -13.21 14.49
CA TRP A 281 -0.89 -12.22 14.86
C TRP A 281 -1.00 -11.03 13.88
N ASN A 282 -0.16 -10.94 12.85
CA ASN A 282 -0.42 -9.97 11.77
C ASN A 282 -1.82 -10.21 11.19
N TRP A 283 -2.56 -9.13 10.94
CA TRP A 283 -3.91 -9.29 10.42
C TRP A 283 -3.92 -9.98 9.05
N LEU A 284 -2.96 -9.64 8.20
CA LEU A 284 -2.82 -10.22 6.87
C LEU A 284 -2.09 -11.55 7.00
N GLN A 285 -2.83 -12.62 6.76
CA GLN A 285 -2.31 -13.97 6.68
C GLN A 285 -2.45 -14.51 5.26
N ARG A 286 -1.52 -15.38 4.88
CA ARG A 286 -1.50 -16.02 3.56
C ARG A 286 -1.58 -17.53 3.73
N HIS A 287 -2.31 -18.18 2.84
CA HIS A 287 -2.34 -19.64 2.82
C HIS A 287 -0.99 -20.20 2.36
N SER A 288 -0.61 -21.38 2.87
CA SER A 288 0.65 -22.06 2.52
C SER A 288 0.80 -22.35 1.02
N ASP A 289 -0.31 -22.47 0.29
CA ASP A 289 -0.33 -22.70 -1.15
C ASP A 289 -0.01 -21.43 -1.97
N LEU A 290 0.04 -20.27 -1.32
CA LEU A 290 0.41 -18.99 -1.92
C LEU A 290 1.59 -18.36 -1.17
N PRO A 291 2.81 -18.96 -1.25
CA PRO A 291 3.98 -18.44 -0.56
C PRO A 291 4.38 -17.07 -1.09
N LEU A 292 5.13 -16.31 -0.28
CA LEU A 292 5.70 -15.06 -0.73
C LEU A 292 6.66 -15.30 -1.90
N ARG A 293 6.57 -14.43 -2.89
CA ARG A 293 7.48 -14.40 -4.04
C ARG A 293 8.09 -13.02 -4.16
N GLY A 294 9.37 -12.96 -4.49
CA GLY A 294 10.09 -11.73 -4.78
C GLY A 294 9.92 -11.25 -6.21
N PHE A 295 10.92 -10.51 -6.67
CA PHE A 295 10.99 -9.95 -8.03
C PHE A 295 11.65 -10.93 -9.01
N ARG A 296 11.54 -10.65 -10.30
CA ARG A 296 12.11 -11.48 -11.39
C ARG A 296 13.58 -11.16 -11.65
#